data_861d8fd50e6423975e5456869706745c
#
_entry.id   861d8fd50e6423975e5456869706745c
#
_cell.length_a   1.000
_cell.length_b   1.000
_cell.length_c   1.000
_cell.angle_alpha   90.00
_cell.angle_beta   90.00
_cell.angle_gamma   90.00
#
_symmetry.space_group_name_H-M   'P 1'
#
loop_
_entity.id
_entity.type
_entity.pdbx_description
1 polymer ?
#
loop_
_entity_poly.entity_id
_entity_poly.type
_entity_poly.pdbx_seq_one_letter_code
_entity_poly.pdbx_strand_id
1 'polypeptide(L)'
;MPDQAKFCPKCGSPVTQGQIQNLSTSYQPQPQPQPQYNRSQQNAGQMVTPNIMLGPDGKYRWIYEMSLFKNPTIFLLIWKIFFFIFIGILGFIMLLDIFEGNMDLERLLSDLKLMGIVIAVLTVIIGISMLIYAAIMGGKYIVMFEMDENGINHKQLPAQARKAVGIAAAAFLVGMAGGNRSAMLGGMAAANTEMYTSFAKTRKVRFYPRRDTIKIRQLLYRNQIYAKPEDYSFVQNYILTRVPDNAKPSNM
;
A
#
# COMPACT_ATOMS: atom_id res chain seq x y z
N MET A 1 10.07 -62.29 -44.62
CA MET A 1 10.20 -61.05 -43.81
C MET A 1 8.80 -60.47 -43.75
N PRO A 2 8.21 -60.23 -42.56
CA PRO A 2 6.82 -59.79 -42.48
C PRO A 2 6.75 -58.30 -42.82
N ASP A 3 5.74 -57.97 -43.64
CA ASP A 3 5.39 -56.60 -44.01
C ASP A 3 5.03 -55.75 -42.77
N GLN A 4 5.83 -54.74 -42.52
CA GLN A 4 5.51 -53.78 -41.52
C GLN A 4 4.39 -52.87 -42.02
N ALA A 5 3.21 -53.09 -41.53
CA ALA A 5 2.08 -52.18 -41.76
C ALA A 5 2.44 -50.80 -41.22
N LYS A 6 2.57 -49.83 -42.11
CA LYS A 6 2.95 -48.47 -41.80
C LYS A 6 1.69 -47.64 -41.50
N PHE A 7 1.49 -47.32 -40.26
CA PHE A 7 0.40 -46.46 -39.80
C PHE A 7 0.93 -45.06 -39.49
N CYS A 8 0.12 -44.07 -39.74
CA CYS A 8 0.45 -42.67 -39.37
C CYS A 8 0.49 -42.54 -37.83
N PRO A 9 1.59 -42.06 -37.20
CA PRO A 9 1.69 -42.00 -35.75
C PRO A 9 0.78 -40.91 -35.12
N LYS A 10 0.12 -40.08 -35.92
CA LYS A 10 -0.72 -38.98 -35.46
C LYS A 10 -2.22 -39.27 -35.52
N CYS A 11 -2.69 -40.16 -36.42
CA CYS A 11 -4.12 -40.45 -36.58
C CYS A 11 -4.44 -41.95 -36.70
N GLY A 12 -3.42 -42.84 -36.68
CA GLY A 12 -3.62 -44.30 -36.73
C GLY A 12 -4.11 -44.87 -38.07
N SER A 13 -4.23 -44.09 -39.13
CA SER A 13 -4.70 -44.53 -40.45
C SER A 13 -3.60 -45.26 -41.22
N PRO A 14 -3.91 -46.33 -41.99
CA PRO A 14 -2.93 -47.04 -42.81
C PRO A 14 -2.44 -46.15 -43.96
N VAL A 15 -1.13 -46.14 -44.21
CA VAL A 15 -0.49 -45.36 -45.28
C VAL A 15 -0.13 -46.28 -46.44
N THR A 16 -0.73 -46.04 -47.61
CA THR A 16 -0.41 -46.78 -48.85
C THR A 16 0.87 -46.25 -49.51
N GLN A 17 1.67 -47.13 -50.12
CA GLN A 17 3.01 -46.83 -50.68
C GLN A 17 3.09 -45.64 -51.67
N GLY A 18 1.98 -45.22 -52.26
CA GLY A 18 1.95 -44.07 -53.18
C GLY A 18 2.03 -42.69 -52.51
N GLN A 19 1.83 -42.61 -51.21
CA GLN A 19 1.86 -41.32 -50.45
C GLN A 19 3.23 -40.97 -49.86
N ILE A 20 4.18 -41.90 -49.89
CA ILE A 20 5.51 -41.71 -49.31
C ILE A 20 6.42 -40.87 -50.20
N GLN A 21 6.21 -40.85 -51.53
CA GLN A 21 7.03 -40.11 -52.47
C GLN A 21 6.71 -38.61 -52.49
N ASN A 22 5.53 -38.17 -52.08
CA ASN A 22 5.17 -36.75 -52.03
C ASN A 22 5.53 -36.07 -50.74
N LEU A 23 6.00 -36.79 -49.71
CA LEU A 23 6.41 -36.21 -48.44
C LEU A 23 7.88 -35.78 -48.38
N SER A 24 8.69 -36.20 -49.37
CA SER A 24 10.14 -35.88 -49.36
C SER A 24 10.53 -34.60 -50.11
N THR A 25 9.58 -33.94 -50.79
CA THR A 25 9.88 -32.78 -51.64
C THR A 25 9.36 -31.46 -51.08
N SER A 26 8.73 -31.42 -49.92
CA SER A 26 8.19 -30.16 -49.35
C SER A 26 8.68 -29.84 -47.93
N TYR A 27 9.83 -30.37 -47.50
CA TYR A 27 10.50 -29.89 -46.34
C TYR A 27 11.43 -28.74 -46.72
N GLN A 28 10.86 -27.58 -47.11
CA GLN A 28 11.52 -26.33 -46.87
C GLN A 28 11.46 -26.09 -45.35
N PRO A 29 12.58 -25.85 -44.69
CA PRO A 29 12.56 -25.39 -43.33
C PRO A 29 11.77 -24.08 -43.34
N GLN A 30 10.51 -24.09 -42.93
CA GLN A 30 9.82 -22.90 -42.56
C GLN A 30 10.70 -22.21 -41.52
N PRO A 31 11.05 -20.92 -41.70
CA PRO A 31 11.72 -20.17 -40.66
C PRO A 31 10.87 -20.41 -39.40
N GLN A 32 11.45 -21.06 -38.39
CA GLN A 32 10.81 -21.18 -37.09
C GLN A 32 10.35 -19.76 -36.73
N PRO A 33 9.06 -19.55 -36.39
CA PRO A 33 8.67 -18.28 -35.83
C PRO A 33 9.66 -18.06 -34.69
N GLN A 34 10.57 -17.10 -34.86
CA GLN A 34 11.38 -16.61 -33.75
C GLN A 34 10.36 -16.40 -32.64
N PRO A 35 10.60 -16.91 -31.42
CA PRO A 35 9.72 -16.63 -30.30
C PRO A 35 9.52 -15.13 -30.39
N GLN A 36 8.31 -14.69 -30.71
CA GLN A 36 7.93 -13.31 -30.53
C GLN A 36 8.09 -13.11 -29.03
N TYR A 37 9.26 -12.70 -28.66
CA TYR A 37 9.56 -12.18 -27.33
C TYR A 37 8.59 -11.04 -27.18
N ASN A 38 7.46 -11.37 -26.53
CA ASN A 38 6.33 -10.49 -26.38
C ASN A 38 6.88 -9.14 -25.91
N ARG A 39 6.70 -8.11 -26.71
CA ARG A 39 6.96 -6.70 -26.35
C ARG A 39 6.29 -6.33 -25.02
N SER A 40 5.29 -7.09 -24.59
CA SER A 40 4.67 -7.03 -23.29
C SER A 40 5.59 -7.44 -22.11
N GLN A 41 6.67 -8.21 -22.35
CA GLN A 41 7.66 -8.52 -21.30
C GLN A 41 8.74 -7.45 -21.18
N GLN A 42 8.96 -6.63 -22.20
CA GLN A 42 9.89 -5.49 -22.11
C GLN A 42 9.37 -4.36 -21.22
N ASN A 43 8.07 -4.33 -20.91
CA ASN A 43 7.46 -3.37 -19.99
C ASN A 43 7.18 -3.94 -18.59
N ALA A 44 7.73 -5.11 -18.25
CA ALA A 44 7.65 -5.65 -16.90
C ALA A 44 8.48 -4.77 -15.97
N GLY A 45 7.82 -3.82 -15.33
CA GLY A 45 8.27 -2.99 -14.22
C GLY A 45 9.75 -2.60 -14.23
N GLN A 46 10.07 -1.42 -14.74
CA GLN A 46 11.41 -0.86 -14.67
C GLN A 46 11.68 -0.36 -13.24
N MET A 47 12.73 -0.87 -12.58
CA MET A 47 13.19 -0.30 -11.31
C MET A 47 13.76 1.09 -11.56
N VAL A 48 13.20 2.08 -10.89
CA VAL A 48 13.60 3.50 -11.00
C VAL A 48 14.52 3.88 -9.85
N THR A 49 14.24 3.34 -8.67
CA THR A 49 15.07 3.43 -7.47
C THR A 49 15.13 2.05 -6.82
N PRO A 50 15.93 1.81 -5.78
CA PRO A 50 16.06 0.47 -5.19
C PRO A 50 14.75 -0.20 -4.76
N ASN A 51 13.71 0.58 -4.44
CA ASN A 51 12.43 0.02 -3.99
C ASN A 51 11.22 0.53 -4.78
N ILE A 52 11.41 1.44 -5.75
CA ILE A 52 10.32 2.00 -6.58
C ILE A 52 10.38 1.43 -7.99
N MET A 53 9.28 0.90 -8.44
CA MET A 53 9.10 0.30 -9.75
C MET A 53 8.12 1.14 -10.58
N LEU A 54 8.47 1.37 -11.84
CA LEU A 54 7.56 1.92 -12.85
C LEU A 54 6.83 0.77 -13.54
N GLY A 55 5.52 0.73 -13.40
CA GLY A 55 4.67 -0.25 -14.09
C GLY A 55 4.44 0.09 -15.55
N PRO A 56 3.98 -0.87 -16.37
CA PRO A 56 3.64 -0.65 -17.79
C PRO A 56 2.47 0.33 -17.98
N ASP A 57 1.71 0.59 -16.94
CA ASP A 57 0.63 1.58 -16.87
C ASP A 57 1.12 3.00 -16.51
N GLY A 58 2.43 3.21 -16.47
CA GLY A 58 3.04 4.50 -16.16
C GLY A 58 2.99 4.90 -14.68
N LYS A 59 2.61 4.00 -13.80
CA LYS A 59 2.52 4.29 -12.36
C LYS A 59 3.76 3.80 -11.62
N TYR A 60 4.27 4.65 -10.75
CA TYR A 60 5.31 4.30 -9.79
C TYR A 60 4.69 3.58 -8.61
N ARG A 61 5.26 2.42 -8.23
CA ARG A 61 4.77 1.60 -7.12
C ARG A 61 5.89 1.24 -6.18
N TRP A 62 5.60 1.29 -4.89
CA TRP A 62 6.49 0.79 -3.87
C TRP A 62 5.71 0.33 -2.65
N ILE A 63 6.39 -0.46 -1.83
CA ILE A 63 5.86 -0.96 -0.57
C ILE A 63 6.70 -0.41 0.57
N TYR A 64 6.02 0.07 1.59
CA TYR A 64 6.64 0.53 2.82
C TYR A 64 6.13 -0.28 4.00
N GLU A 65 7.07 -0.82 4.79
CA GLU A 65 6.78 -1.57 6.00
C GLU A 65 7.10 -0.71 7.22
N MET A 66 6.09 -0.39 8.01
CA MET A 66 6.24 0.33 9.25
C MET A 66 6.09 -0.61 10.44
N SER A 67 7.07 -0.61 11.35
CA SER A 67 6.95 -1.35 12.59
C SER A 67 5.92 -0.70 13.51
N LEU A 68 4.88 -1.45 13.90
CA LEU A 68 3.86 -0.98 14.83
C LEU A 68 4.41 -0.80 16.26
N PHE A 69 5.39 -1.61 16.64
CA PHE A 69 6.01 -1.52 17.96
C PHE A 69 6.97 -0.34 18.11
N LYS A 70 7.67 0.04 17.01
CA LYS A 70 8.64 1.15 17.03
C LYS A 70 8.00 2.51 16.75
N ASN A 71 6.77 2.54 16.25
CA ASN A 71 6.10 3.78 15.87
C ASN A 71 4.82 4.00 16.71
N PRO A 72 4.90 4.76 17.81
CA PRO A 72 3.75 5.02 18.68
C PRO A 72 2.73 6.00 18.07
N THR A 73 2.90 6.43 16.82
CA THR A 73 2.07 7.48 16.20
C THR A 73 0.59 7.15 16.24
N ILE A 74 0.22 5.89 15.95
CA ILE A 74 -1.18 5.45 15.96
C ILE A 74 -1.72 5.45 17.39
N PHE A 75 -0.95 4.91 18.33
CA PHE A 75 -1.30 4.93 19.75
C PHE A 75 -1.52 6.35 20.26
N LEU A 76 -0.56 7.25 20.01
CA LEU A 76 -0.63 8.64 20.42
C LEU A 76 -1.80 9.39 19.77
N LEU A 77 -2.13 9.08 18.51
CA LEU A 77 -3.28 9.67 17.84
C LEU A 77 -4.59 9.29 18.52
N ILE A 78 -4.80 8.00 18.76
CA ILE A 78 -5.99 7.46 19.43
C ILE A 78 -6.07 8.02 20.84
N TRP A 79 -4.97 7.93 21.61
CA TRP A 79 -4.89 8.46 22.96
C TRP A 79 -5.24 9.94 23.04
N LYS A 80 -4.71 10.74 22.11
CA LYS A 80 -4.97 12.19 22.04
C LYS A 80 -6.45 12.50 21.78
N ILE A 81 -7.13 11.72 20.92
CA ILE A 81 -8.56 11.89 20.66
C ILE A 81 -9.36 11.66 21.94
N PHE A 82 -9.12 10.54 22.62
CA PHE A 82 -9.81 10.24 23.89
C PHE A 82 -9.51 11.28 24.96
N PHE A 83 -8.26 11.69 25.10
CA PHE A 83 -7.85 12.72 26.05
C PHE A 83 -8.64 14.03 25.88
N PHE A 84 -8.77 14.51 24.65
CA PHE A 84 -9.54 15.75 24.40
C PHE A 84 -11.04 15.57 24.60
N ILE A 85 -11.60 14.40 24.31
CA ILE A 85 -13.00 14.09 24.63
C ILE A 85 -13.23 14.17 26.14
N PHE A 86 -12.37 13.54 26.92
CA PHE A 86 -12.49 13.56 28.39
C PHE A 86 -12.32 14.94 29.00
N ILE A 87 -11.35 15.73 28.52
CA ILE A 87 -11.21 17.14 28.93
C ILE A 87 -12.46 17.93 28.60
N GLY A 88 -13.05 17.70 27.43
CA GLY A 88 -14.29 18.36 27.02
C GLY A 88 -15.46 18.01 27.94
N ILE A 89 -15.62 16.73 28.28
CA ILE A 89 -16.67 16.25 29.20
C ILE A 89 -16.48 16.84 30.59
N LEU A 90 -15.25 16.79 31.13
CA LEU A 90 -14.98 17.38 32.45
C LEU A 90 -15.23 18.88 32.46
N GLY A 91 -14.75 19.60 31.44
CA GLY A 91 -14.98 21.04 31.33
C GLY A 91 -16.48 21.38 31.28
N PHE A 92 -17.27 20.53 30.63
CA PHE A 92 -18.74 20.68 30.58
C PHE A 92 -19.37 20.44 31.95
N ILE A 93 -18.96 19.39 32.68
CA ILE A 93 -19.45 19.11 34.05
C ILE A 93 -19.10 20.28 34.97
N MET A 94 -17.86 20.74 34.97
CA MET A 94 -17.42 21.88 35.78
C MET A 94 -18.22 23.16 35.47
N LEU A 95 -18.56 23.37 34.21
CA LEU A 95 -19.37 24.52 33.80
C LEU A 95 -20.79 24.45 34.35
N LEU A 96 -21.40 23.25 34.40
CA LEU A 96 -22.69 23.04 35.02
C LEU A 96 -22.63 23.29 36.55
N ASP A 97 -21.61 22.79 37.23
CA ASP A 97 -21.41 23.00 38.66
C ASP A 97 -21.24 24.48 39.03
N ILE A 98 -20.57 25.27 38.14
CA ILE A 98 -20.50 26.73 38.30
C ILE A 98 -21.87 27.38 38.17
N PHE A 99 -22.68 26.99 37.18
CA PHE A 99 -24.00 27.56 36.98
C PHE A 99 -24.96 27.22 38.11
N GLU A 100 -24.83 26.06 38.72
CA GLU A 100 -25.62 25.63 39.87
C GLU A 100 -25.15 26.22 41.19
N GLY A 101 -24.00 26.94 41.21
CA GLY A 101 -23.41 27.49 42.44
C GLY A 101 -22.82 26.41 43.37
N ASN A 102 -22.58 25.21 42.86
CA ASN A 102 -22.13 24.05 43.63
C ASN A 102 -20.61 23.84 43.58
N MET A 103 -19.86 24.79 42.99
CA MET A 103 -18.42 24.66 42.78
C MET A 103 -17.69 25.01 44.06
N ASP A 104 -17.14 24.02 44.75
CA ASP A 104 -16.18 24.22 45.83
C ASP A 104 -14.83 23.51 45.52
N LEU A 105 -13.80 23.79 46.31
CA LEU A 105 -12.48 23.23 46.09
C LEU A 105 -12.43 21.70 46.28
N GLU A 106 -13.20 21.17 47.21
CA GLU A 106 -13.22 19.73 47.48
C GLU A 106 -13.83 18.98 46.27
N ARG A 107 -14.91 19.51 45.72
CA ARG A 107 -15.59 18.96 44.55
C ARG A 107 -14.67 18.99 43.34
N LEU A 108 -14.02 20.13 43.10
CA LEU A 108 -13.04 20.27 42.00
C LEU A 108 -11.91 19.23 42.11
N LEU A 109 -11.34 19.07 43.32
CA LEU A 109 -10.27 18.08 43.54
C LEU A 109 -10.77 16.63 43.37
N SER A 110 -12.01 16.34 43.78
CA SER A 110 -12.64 15.04 43.56
C SER A 110 -12.82 14.73 42.11
N ASP A 111 -13.32 15.67 41.31
CA ASP A 111 -13.54 15.52 39.87
C ASP A 111 -12.22 15.36 39.10
N LEU A 112 -11.21 16.13 39.44
CA LEU A 112 -9.87 16.00 38.88
C LEU A 112 -9.24 14.63 39.21
N LYS A 113 -9.42 14.12 40.45
CA LYS A 113 -8.94 12.80 40.82
C LYS A 113 -9.65 11.70 40.05
N LEU A 114 -10.97 11.76 39.97
CA LEU A 114 -11.78 10.80 39.19
C LEU A 114 -11.33 10.80 37.73
N MET A 115 -11.19 11.98 37.11
CA MET A 115 -10.70 12.09 35.73
C MET A 115 -9.31 11.49 35.57
N GLY A 116 -8.38 11.74 36.49
CA GLY A 116 -7.05 11.14 36.46
C GLY A 116 -7.09 9.61 36.47
N ILE A 117 -7.95 9.02 37.30
CA ILE A 117 -8.15 7.56 37.35
C ILE A 117 -8.72 7.04 36.02
N VAL A 118 -9.74 7.70 35.48
CA VAL A 118 -10.37 7.30 34.21
C VAL A 118 -9.35 7.36 33.06
N ILE A 119 -8.58 8.44 32.96
CA ILE A 119 -7.54 8.58 31.93
C ILE A 119 -6.47 7.49 32.10
N ALA A 120 -6.06 7.15 33.32
CA ALA A 120 -5.08 6.09 33.58
C ALA A 120 -5.60 4.73 33.12
N VAL A 121 -6.83 4.37 33.51
CA VAL A 121 -7.47 3.10 33.10
C VAL A 121 -7.60 3.02 31.58
N LEU A 122 -8.06 4.07 30.92
CA LEU A 122 -8.19 4.12 29.48
C LEU A 122 -6.83 4.01 28.77
N THR A 123 -5.79 4.64 29.30
CA THR A 123 -4.44 4.52 28.75
C THR A 123 -3.97 3.07 28.74
N VAL A 124 -4.24 2.33 29.81
CA VAL A 124 -3.93 0.90 29.91
C VAL A 124 -4.74 0.09 28.89
N ILE A 125 -6.05 0.33 28.81
CA ILE A 125 -6.92 -0.38 27.84
C ILE A 125 -6.48 -0.11 26.40
N ILE A 126 -6.21 1.13 26.03
CA ILE A 126 -5.74 1.50 24.69
C ILE A 126 -4.37 0.85 24.42
N GLY A 127 -3.48 0.82 25.42
CA GLY A 127 -2.17 0.17 25.31
C GLY A 127 -2.29 -1.32 25.03
N ILE A 128 -3.11 -2.03 25.81
CA ILE A 128 -3.36 -3.47 25.62
C ILE A 128 -4.00 -3.72 24.25
N SER A 129 -5.00 -2.95 23.87
CA SER A 129 -5.66 -3.06 22.57
C SER A 129 -4.67 -2.87 21.41
N MET A 130 -3.74 -1.92 21.55
CA MET A 130 -2.68 -1.69 20.56
C MET A 130 -1.70 -2.87 20.47
N LEU A 131 -1.34 -3.48 21.59
CA LEU A 131 -0.49 -4.68 21.60
C LEU A 131 -1.18 -5.87 20.92
N ILE A 132 -2.45 -6.10 21.23
CA ILE A 132 -3.26 -7.15 20.60
C ILE A 132 -3.35 -6.89 19.09
N TYR A 133 -3.67 -5.67 18.68
CA TYR A 133 -3.71 -5.28 17.27
C TYR A 133 -2.36 -5.52 16.58
N ALA A 134 -1.26 -5.07 17.20
CA ALA A 134 0.07 -5.28 16.67
C ALA A 134 0.42 -6.78 16.53
N ALA A 135 0.03 -7.61 17.50
CA ALA A 135 0.23 -9.06 17.43
C ALA A 135 -0.56 -9.70 16.29
N ILE A 136 -1.85 -9.36 16.13
CA ILE A 136 -2.71 -9.83 15.02
C ILE A 136 -2.11 -9.40 13.67
N MET A 137 -1.57 -8.19 13.60
CA MET A 137 -0.96 -7.64 12.39
C MET A 137 0.48 -8.13 12.15
N GLY A 138 1.01 -9.00 12.99
CA GLY A 138 2.39 -9.51 12.87
C GLY A 138 3.44 -8.43 13.10
N GLY A 139 3.15 -7.41 13.90
CA GLY A 139 4.05 -6.33 14.29
C GLY A 139 4.35 -5.30 13.22
N LYS A 140 3.82 -5.46 12.00
CA LYS A 140 4.11 -4.58 10.85
C LYS A 140 2.83 -4.06 10.22
N TYR A 141 2.83 -2.79 9.87
CA TYR A 141 1.84 -2.16 9.02
C TYR A 141 2.43 -2.00 7.62
N ILE A 142 1.87 -2.69 6.65
CA ILE A 142 2.40 -2.71 5.28
C ILE A 142 1.46 -1.93 4.37
N VAL A 143 2.05 -0.98 3.68
CA VAL A 143 1.36 -0.05 2.80
C VAL A 143 1.98 -0.11 1.42
N MET A 144 1.15 -0.12 0.41
CA MET A 144 1.55 0.10 -0.96
C MET A 144 1.16 1.50 -1.40
N PHE A 145 2.07 2.15 -2.07
CA PHE A 145 1.83 3.42 -2.75
C PHE A 145 1.82 3.23 -4.26
N GLU A 146 0.88 3.86 -4.91
CA GLU A 146 0.83 4.02 -6.37
C GLU A 146 0.81 5.50 -6.68
N MET A 147 1.77 5.98 -7.45
CA MET A 147 1.94 7.39 -7.79
C MET A 147 1.96 7.58 -9.29
N ASP A 148 1.18 8.51 -9.79
CA ASP A 148 1.11 8.92 -11.19
C ASP A 148 1.19 10.46 -11.31
N GLU A 149 0.98 10.98 -12.51
CA GLU A 149 1.04 12.43 -12.77
C GLU A 149 -0.03 13.23 -12.02
N ASN A 150 -1.15 12.61 -11.70
CA ASN A 150 -2.32 13.27 -11.10
C ASN A 150 -2.33 13.21 -9.58
N GLY A 151 -1.66 12.23 -8.98
CA GLY A 151 -1.71 12.04 -7.55
C GLY A 151 -1.03 10.80 -7.04
N ILE A 152 -1.30 10.50 -5.78
CA ILE A 152 -0.77 9.35 -5.09
C ILE A 152 -1.88 8.61 -4.36
N ASN A 153 -1.93 7.31 -4.56
CA ASN A 153 -2.83 6.41 -3.87
C ASN A 153 -2.08 5.64 -2.79
N HIS A 154 -2.65 5.58 -1.61
CA HIS A 154 -2.17 4.88 -0.44
C HIS A 154 -3.10 3.70 -0.18
N LYS A 155 -2.60 2.48 -0.28
CA LYS A 155 -3.36 1.25 -0.11
C LYS A 155 -2.78 0.42 1.03
N GLN A 156 -3.59 0.14 2.03
CA GLN A 156 -3.21 -0.80 3.07
C GLN A 156 -3.29 -2.22 2.54
N LEU A 157 -2.24 -3.00 2.71
CA LEU A 157 -2.24 -4.39 2.28
C LEU A 157 -2.84 -5.31 3.35
N PRO A 158 -3.79 -6.19 2.98
CA PRO A 158 -4.37 -7.17 3.90
C PRO A 158 -3.34 -8.19 4.39
N ALA A 159 -3.63 -8.86 5.52
CA ALA A 159 -2.70 -9.77 6.18
C ALA A 159 -2.18 -10.91 5.28
N GLN A 160 -3.01 -11.39 4.37
CA GLN A 160 -2.65 -12.45 3.42
C GLN A 160 -1.64 -11.98 2.36
N ALA A 161 -1.81 -10.76 1.85
CA ALA A 161 -0.87 -10.15 0.90
C ALA A 161 0.47 -9.83 1.55
N ARG A 162 0.51 -9.61 2.87
CA ARG A 162 1.74 -9.34 3.62
C ARG A 162 2.74 -10.51 3.61
N LYS A 163 2.24 -11.75 3.65
CA LYS A 163 3.10 -12.94 3.53
C LYS A 163 3.74 -13.03 2.15
N ALA A 164 2.97 -12.74 1.10
CA ALA A 164 3.47 -12.73 -0.27
C ALA A 164 4.52 -11.64 -0.51
N VAL A 165 4.30 -10.44 0.05
CA VAL A 165 5.23 -9.30 -0.03
C VAL A 165 6.56 -9.60 0.67
N GLY A 166 6.52 -10.26 1.83
CA GLY A 166 7.74 -10.62 2.58
C GLY A 166 8.66 -11.59 1.83
N ILE A 167 8.11 -12.39 0.90
CA ILE A 167 8.86 -13.38 0.13
C ILE A 167 9.32 -12.83 -1.23
N ALA A 168 8.53 -11.95 -1.86
CA ALA A 168 8.81 -11.47 -3.22
C ALA A 168 8.15 -10.10 -3.50
N ALA A 169 8.56 -9.05 -2.81
CA ALA A 169 8.00 -7.71 -2.99
C ALA A 169 8.06 -7.24 -4.45
N ALA A 170 9.18 -7.46 -5.14
CA ALA A 170 9.35 -7.11 -6.53
C ALA A 170 8.41 -7.91 -7.45
N ALA A 171 8.31 -9.24 -7.26
CA ALA A 171 7.43 -10.09 -8.05
C ALA A 171 5.94 -9.74 -7.84
N PHE A 172 5.56 -9.35 -6.62
CA PHE A 172 4.21 -8.87 -6.30
C PHE A 172 3.89 -7.58 -7.06
N LEU A 173 4.82 -6.62 -7.07
CA LEU A 173 4.65 -5.35 -7.79
C LEU A 173 4.59 -5.55 -9.31
N VAL A 174 5.40 -6.46 -9.86
CA VAL A 174 5.38 -6.83 -11.29
C VAL A 174 4.05 -7.49 -11.65
N GLY A 175 3.58 -8.45 -10.86
CA GLY A 175 2.29 -9.12 -11.07
C GLY A 175 1.12 -8.15 -11.07
N MET A 176 1.16 -7.14 -10.22
CA MET A 176 0.17 -6.06 -10.20
C MET A 176 0.22 -5.18 -11.44
N ALA A 177 1.41 -4.82 -11.89
CA ALA A 177 1.63 -4.00 -13.07
C ALA A 177 1.20 -4.74 -14.36
N GLY A 178 1.38 -6.05 -14.41
CA GLY A 178 0.98 -6.90 -15.54
C GLY A 178 -0.52 -7.18 -15.68
N GLY A 179 -1.37 -6.52 -14.88
CA GLY A 179 -2.83 -6.60 -15.00
C GLY A 179 -3.46 -7.89 -14.46
N ASN A 180 -2.72 -8.75 -13.79
CA ASN A 180 -3.24 -9.96 -13.17
C ASN A 180 -4.01 -9.61 -11.87
N ARG A 181 -5.15 -8.94 -12.06
CA ARG A 181 -6.03 -8.44 -10.99
C ARG A 181 -6.60 -9.56 -10.11
N SER A 182 -6.70 -10.77 -10.62
CA SER A 182 -7.31 -11.89 -9.90
C SER A 182 -6.51 -12.34 -8.68
N ALA A 183 -5.18 -12.29 -8.71
CA ALA A 183 -4.35 -12.58 -7.55
C ALA A 183 -4.45 -11.50 -6.45
N MET A 184 -4.79 -10.27 -6.84
CA MET A 184 -4.92 -9.11 -5.97
C MET A 184 -6.32 -9.00 -5.36
N LEU A 185 -7.37 -9.31 -6.13
CA LEU A 185 -8.77 -9.11 -5.73
C LEU A 185 -9.23 -10.10 -4.67
N GLY A 186 -8.66 -11.31 -4.59
CA GLY A 186 -8.98 -12.28 -3.55
C GLY A 186 -8.63 -11.83 -2.12
N GLY A 187 -7.71 -10.86 -1.97
CA GLY A 187 -7.30 -10.32 -0.67
C GLY A 187 -7.75 -8.89 -0.37
N MET A 188 -8.16 -8.13 -1.40
CA MET A 188 -8.49 -6.69 -1.26
C MET A 188 -9.98 -6.40 -1.16
N ALA A 189 -10.85 -7.38 -1.38
CA ALA A 189 -12.30 -7.17 -1.39
C ALA A 189 -12.92 -6.80 -0.03
N ALA A 190 -12.14 -6.82 1.06
CA ALA A 190 -12.69 -6.70 2.41
C ALA A 190 -12.51 -5.34 3.10
N ALA A 191 -11.73 -4.39 2.55
CA ALA A 191 -11.57 -3.09 3.21
C ALA A 191 -11.28 -1.98 2.18
N ASN A 192 -12.15 -0.99 2.12
CA ASN A 192 -11.91 0.32 1.49
C ASN A 192 -10.80 1.08 2.26
N THR A 193 -9.58 0.59 2.23
CA THR A 193 -8.42 1.20 2.89
C THR A 193 -7.54 1.93 1.88
N GLU A 194 -8.17 2.48 0.85
CA GLU A 194 -7.50 3.30 -0.15
C GLU A 194 -7.71 4.78 0.14
N MET A 195 -6.63 5.55 0.09
CA MET A 195 -6.67 7.00 0.21
C MET A 195 -5.97 7.63 -0.99
N TYR A 196 -6.74 8.18 -1.90
CA TYR A 196 -6.21 8.91 -3.03
C TYR A 196 -6.00 10.39 -2.70
N THR A 197 -4.85 10.92 -3.08
CA THR A 197 -4.48 12.33 -2.89
C THR A 197 -4.10 12.94 -4.21
N SER A 198 -4.93 13.84 -4.73
CA SER A 198 -4.65 14.58 -5.96
C SER A 198 -3.62 15.67 -5.71
N PHE A 199 -2.60 15.77 -6.58
CA PHE A 199 -1.60 16.83 -6.50
C PHE A 199 -2.20 18.22 -6.76
N ALA A 200 -3.11 18.34 -7.73
CA ALA A 200 -3.78 19.60 -8.07
C ALA A 200 -4.61 20.19 -6.90
N LYS A 201 -5.17 19.33 -6.03
CA LYS A 201 -5.97 19.74 -4.85
C LYS A 201 -5.13 19.91 -3.58
N THR A 202 -3.82 19.81 -3.67
CA THR A 202 -2.92 19.92 -2.52
C THR A 202 -2.81 21.37 -2.08
N ARG A 203 -2.98 21.61 -0.78
CA ARG A 203 -2.86 22.93 -0.15
C ARG A 203 -1.55 23.15 0.60
N LYS A 204 -0.94 22.06 1.07
CA LYS A 204 0.32 22.13 1.81
C LYS A 204 1.04 20.79 1.76
N VAL A 205 2.34 20.85 1.48
CA VAL A 205 3.25 19.71 1.61
C VAL A 205 4.26 20.01 2.70
N ARG A 206 4.62 19.00 3.49
CA ARG A 206 5.70 19.06 4.48
C ARG A 206 6.56 17.82 4.36
N PHE A 207 7.86 18.00 4.32
CA PHE A 207 8.86 16.97 4.20
C PHE A 207 9.53 16.71 5.55
N TYR A 208 9.65 15.43 5.92
CA TYR A 208 10.31 14.98 7.15
C TYR A 208 11.31 13.87 6.80
N PRO A 209 12.50 14.21 6.22
CA PRO A 209 13.46 13.20 5.75
C PRO A 209 13.93 12.26 6.87
N ARG A 210 14.15 12.78 8.10
CA ARG A 210 14.56 11.98 9.26
C ARG A 210 13.50 10.96 9.72
N ARG A 211 12.29 11.02 9.21
CA ARG A 211 11.16 10.15 9.56
C ARG A 211 10.60 9.43 8.34
N ASP A 212 11.32 9.48 7.22
CA ASP A 212 10.90 8.87 5.96
C ASP A 212 9.47 9.24 5.53
N THR A 213 9.01 10.44 5.90
CA THR A 213 7.60 10.83 5.81
C THR A 213 7.41 12.12 5.03
N ILE A 214 6.48 12.10 4.09
CA ILE A 214 5.97 13.28 3.38
C ILE A 214 4.50 13.43 3.74
N LYS A 215 4.11 14.61 4.26
CA LYS A 215 2.73 14.90 4.62
C LYS A 215 2.10 15.81 3.58
N ILE A 216 1.03 15.35 2.95
CA ILE A 216 0.24 16.13 2.00
C ILE A 216 -1.10 16.47 2.66
N ARG A 217 -1.44 17.75 2.66
CA ARG A 217 -2.71 18.25 3.17
C ARG A 217 -3.56 18.79 2.03
N GLN A 218 -4.77 18.29 1.97
CA GLN A 218 -5.88 18.84 1.19
C GLN A 218 -6.88 19.54 2.11
N LEU A 219 -8.00 20.04 1.59
CA LEU A 219 -9.02 20.73 2.38
C LEU A 219 -9.52 19.89 3.56
N LEU A 220 -9.94 18.66 3.28
CA LEU A 220 -10.57 17.74 4.24
C LEU A 220 -9.65 16.58 4.66
N TYR A 221 -8.63 16.28 3.87
CA TYR A 221 -7.83 15.07 4.05
C TYR A 221 -6.35 15.39 4.28
N ARG A 222 -5.72 14.54 5.07
CA ARG A 222 -4.26 14.54 5.28
C ARG A 222 -3.74 13.15 4.95
N ASN A 223 -2.86 13.05 3.97
CA ASN A 223 -2.18 11.81 3.63
C ASN A 223 -0.73 11.86 4.10
N GLN A 224 -0.22 10.70 4.53
CA GLN A 224 1.17 10.49 4.89
C GLN A 224 1.76 9.46 3.93
N ILE A 225 2.78 9.88 3.21
CA ILE A 225 3.51 9.07 2.26
C ILE A 225 4.82 8.70 2.91
N TYR A 226 5.18 7.43 2.84
CA TYR A 226 6.41 6.90 3.40
C TYR A 226 7.28 6.40 2.26
N ALA A 227 8.56 6.77 2.29
CA ALA A 227 9.56 6.31 1.34
C ALA A 227 10.86 6.07 2.09
N LYS A 228 11.55 4.96 1.78
CA LYS A 228 12.85 4.69 2.40
C LYS A 228 13.87 5.79 2.06
N PRO A 229 14.94 5.97 2.84
CA PRO A 229 15.92 7.03 2.61
C PRO A 229 16.47 7.07 1.17
N GLU A 230 16.69 5.89 0.58
CA GLU A 230 17.22 5.74 -0.79
C GLU A 230 16.26 6.26 -1.86
N ASP A 231 14.95 6.20 -1.59
CA ASP A 231 13.88 6.55 -2.52
C ASP A 231 13.29 7.94 -2.23
N TYR A 232 13.59 8.48 -1.05
CA TYR A 232 12.93 9.68 -0.52
C TYR A 232 13.09 10.89 -1.43
N SER A 233 14.30 11.12 -1.94
CA SER A 233 14.60 12.25 -2.82
C SER A 233 13.82 12.16 -4.14
N PHE A 234 13.67 10.95 -4.69
CA PHE A 234 12.88 10.73 -5.90
C PHE A 234 11.41 11.10 -5.67
N VAL A 235 10.79 10.56 -4.60
CA VAL A 235 9.38 10.83 -4.27
C VAL A 235 9.16 12.30 -3.96
N GLN A 236 10.08 12.92 -3.21
CA GLN A 236 10.04 14.34 -2.89
C GLN A 236 10.03 15.21 -4.14
N ASN A 237 10.99 15.00 -5.05
CA ASN A 237 11.12 15.78 -6.29
C ASN A 237 9.90 15.57 -7.20
N TYR A 238 9.41 14.34 -7.29
CA TYR A 238 8.23 14.02 -8.09
C TYR A 238 6.98 14.77 -7.61
N ILE A 239 6.76 14.84 -6.31
CA ILE A 239 5.65 15.58 -5.72
C ILE A 239 5.82 17.08 -5.91
N LEU A 240 7.04 17.62 -5.67
CA LEU A 240 7.32 19.06 -5.77
C LEU A 240 7.09 19.63 -7.16
N THR A 241 7.35 18.85 -8.21
CA THR A 241 7.15 19.28 -9.60
C THR A 241 5.69 19.29 -10.03
N ARG A 242 4.77 18.68 -9.26
CA ARG A 242 3.36 18.46 -9.63
C ARG A 242 2.34 19.14 -8.72
N VAL A 243 2.76 19.52 -7.53
CA VAL A 243 1.87 20.27 -6.62
C VAL A 243 1.88 21.77 -6.97
N PRO A 244 0.78 22.50 -6.71
CA PRO A 244 0.73 23.95 -6.90
C PRO A 244 1.81 24.68 -6.12
N ASP A 245 2.31 25.80 -6.63
CA ASP A 245 3.42 26.56 -6.01
C ASP A 245 3.07 27.04 -4.59
N ASN A 246 1.82 27.44 -4.37
CA ASN A 246 1.32 27.85 -3.07
C ASN A 246 1.24 26.72 -2.02
N ALA A 247 1.35 25.47 -2.46
CA ALA A 247 1.38 24.30 -1.59
C ALA A 247 2.78 23.86 -1.19
N LYS A 248 3.81 24.37 -1.85
CA LYS A 248 5.21 24.05 -1.58
C LYS A 248 5.67 24.65 -0.24
N PRO A 249 6.66 24.06 0.43
CA PRO A 249 7.25 24.66 1.63
C PRO A 249 7.90 26.01 1.29
N SER A 250 7.72 27.00 2.15
CA SER A 250 8.28 28.35 1.94
C SER A 250 9.80 28.47 2.15
N ASN A 251 10.47 27.39 2.58
CA ASN A 251 11.90 27.36 2.91
C ASN A 251 12.61 26.22 2.15
N MET A 252 12.56 26.23 0.84
CA MET A 252 13.44 25.48 -0.02
C MET A 252 14.25 26.41 -0.89
#